data_e28722ca7ab25fba44bd624f90a6fe08
#
_entry.id   e28722ca7ab25fba44bd624f90a6fe08
#
_cell.length_a   1.000
_cell.length_b   1.000
_cell.length_c   1.000
_cell.angle_alpha   90.00
_cell.angle_beta   90.00
_cell.angle_gamma   90.00
#
_symmetry.space_group_name_H-M   'P 1'
#
loop_
_entity.id
_entity.type
_entity.pdbx_description
1 polymer ?
#
loop_
_entity_poly.entity_id
_entity_poly.type
_entity_poly.pdbx_seq_one_letter_code
_entity_poly.pdbx_strand_id
1 'polypeptide(L)'
;MQHGSPYGTHRVLEPTGVLPQGAWRIDNSMAIYDNEILIDVTALNIDAASFSQIKQEAAGDLARIASIVLGIVERRGKHHNPVTGS
;
A
#
# COMPACT_ATOMS: atom_id res chain seq x y z
N MET A 1 19.07 -14.83 -4.90
CA MET A 1 18.11 -13.70 -4.91
C MET A 1 17.44 -13.64 -6.28
N GLN A 2 16.11 -13.51 -6.31
CA GLN A 2 15.35 -13.47 -7.56
C GLN A 2 15.50 -12.12 -8.26
N HIS A 3 15.38 -12.12 -9.58
CA HIS A 3 15.40 -10.89 -10.36
C HIS A 3 14.08 -10.14 -10.24
N GLY A 4 14.19 -8.85 -9.89
CA GLY A 4 13.03 -7.96 -9.89
C GLY A 4 12.87 -7.25 -11.23
N SER A 5 11.62 -6.91 -11.57
CA SER A 5 11.35 -6.06 -12.73
C SER A 5 11.88 -4.64 -12.48
N PRO A 6 12.50 -3.97 -13.48
CA PRO A 6 12.93 -2.58 -13.30
C PRO A 6 11.79 -1.61 -12.99
N TYR A 7 10.55 -1.99 -13.29
CA TYR A 7 9.36 -1.18 -13.03
C TYR A 7 8.58 -1.66 -11.80
N GLY A 8 9.08 -2.65 -11.05
CA GLY A 8 8.42 -3.17 -9.86
C GLY A 8 7.20 -4.05 -10.14
N THR A 9 6.93 -4.44 -11.38
CA THR A 9 5.74 -5.20 -11.75
C THR A 9 5.72 -6.60 -11.15
N HIS A 10 6.86 -7.12 -10.71
CA HIS A 10 6.95 -8.42 -10.02
C HIS A 10 6.22 -8.42 -8.66
N ARG A 11 5.96 -7.24 -8.09
CA ARG A 11 5.21 -7.11 -6.82
C ARG A 11 3.71 -6.98 -7.04
N VAL A 12 3.24 -6.81 -8.27
CA VAL A 12 1.83 -6.61 -8.55
C VAL A 12 1.10 -7.95 -8.56
N LEU A 13 0.11 -8.09 -7.69
CA LEU A 13 -0.75 -9.28 -7.63
C LEU A 13 -2.03 -9.09 -8.43
N GLU A 14 -2.65 -7.91 -8.35
CA GLU A 14 -3.92 -7.61 -9.02
C GLU A 14 -3.99 -6.15 -9.45
N PRO A 15 -4.35 -5.86 -10.71
CA PRO A 15 -4.27 -6.74 -11.88
C PRO A 15 -2.84 -6.89 -12.37
N THR A 16 -2.47 -8.07 -12.86
CA THR A 16 -1.13 -8.30 -13.38
C THR A 16 -0.85 -7.41 -14.59
N GLY A 17 0.42 -6.98 -14.73
CA GLY A 17 0.86 -6.20 -15.87
C GLY A 17 0.76 -4.68 -15.70
N VAL A 18 0.18 -4.18 -14.59
CA VAL A 18 0.15 -2.74 -14.30
C VAL A 18 1.32 -2.36 -13.39
N LEU A 19 1.61 -1.07 -13.30
CA LEU A 19 2.61 -0.55 -12.37
C LEU A 19 2.12 -0.63 -10.93
N PRO A 20 3.03 -0.77 -9.94
CA PRO A 20 2.63 -0.90 -8.53
C PRO A 20 1.71 0.22 -8.02
N GLN A 21 1.94 1.46 -8.44
CA GLN A 21 1.13 2.60 -8.01
C GLN A 21 -0.32 2.50 -8.48
N GLY A 22 -0.58 1.85 -9.62
CA GLY A 22 -1.91 1.66 -10.15
C GLY A 22 -2.55 0.32 -9.77
N ALA A 23 -1.83 -0.53 -9.06
CA ALA A 23 -2.32 -1.86 -8.70
C ALA A 23 -3.31 -1.78 -7.53
N TRP A 24 -4.32 -2.64 -7.55
CA TRP A 24 -5.23 -2.79 -6.43
C TRP A 24 -4.57 -3.52 -5.27
N ARG A 25 -3.73 -4.52 -5.58
CA ARG A 25 -3.04 -5.31 -4.56
C ARG A 25 -1.61 -5.60 -4.97
N ILE A 26 -0.68 -5.47 -4.03
CA ILE A 26 0.73 -5.78 -4.23
C ILE A 26 1.23 -6.77 -3.19
N ASP A 27 2.32 -7.46 -3.51
CA ASP A 27 3.03 -8.37 -2.61
C ASP A 27 4.06 -7.55 -1.80
N ASN A 28 3.82 -7.42 -0.50
CA ASN A 28 4.72 -6.73 0.41
C ASN A 28 5.50 -7.68 1.31
N SER A 29 5.72 -8.92 0.89
CA SER A 29 6.51 -9.88 1.65
C SER A 29 7.93 -9.37 1.88
N MET A 30 8.56 -9.83 2.98
CA MET A 30 9.86 -9.32 3.42
C MET A 30 11.04 -9.87 2.64
N ALA A 31 10.84 -10.90 1.82
CA ALA A 31 11.89 -11.45 0.96
C ALA A 31 12.12 -10.50 -0.21
N ILE A 32 13.29 -9.87 -0.27
CA ILE A 32 13.57 -8.86 -1.31
C ILE A 32 14.12 -9.50 -2.59
N TYR A 33 13.85 -8.81 -3.72
CA TYR A 33 14.44 -9.12 -5.02
C TYR A 33 15.76 -8.35 -5.18
N ASP A 34 16.51 -8.66 -6.22
CA ASP A 34 17.86 -8.10 -6.41
C ASP A 34 17.90 -6.58 -6.61
N ASN A 35 16.78 -5.99 -7.02
CA ASN A 35 16.66 -4.53 -7.25
C ASN A 35 15.85 -3.82 -6.17
N GLU A 36 15.67 -4.44 -5.00
CA GLU A 36 14.85 -3.90 -3.91
C GLU A 36 15.68 -3.61 -2.69
N ILE A 37 15.16 -2.73 -1.84
CA ILE A 37 15.71 -2.41 -0.52
C ILE A 37 14.62 -2.70 0.51
N LEU A 38 14.98 -3.39 1.59
CA LEU A 38 14.06 -3.58 2.70
C LEU A 38 14.21 -2.43 3.70
N ILE A 39 13.11 -1.77 4.01
CA ILE A 39 13.09 -0.63 4.93
C ILE A 39 12.24 -0.99 6.14
N ASP A 40 12.77 -0.76 7.33
CA ASP A 40 12.02 -0.85 8.58
C ASP A 40 11.38 0.51 8.85
N VAL A 41 10.07 0.59 8.63
CA VAL A 41 9.33 1.86 8.67
C VAL A 41 8.91 2.18 10.10
N THR A 42 9.24 3.38 10.59
CA THR A 42 8.81 3.85 11.92
C THR A 42 7.60 4.76 11.85
N ALA A 43 7.41 5.49 10.75
CA ALA A 43 6.26 6.39 10.56
C ALA A 43 5.98 6.59 9.07
N LEU A 44 4.71 6.77 8.73
CA LEU A 44 4.26 7.07 7.38
C LEU A 44 3.33 8.27 7.40
N ASN A 45 3.38 9.09 6.35
CA ASN A 45 2.38 10.11 6.11
C ASN A 45 1.22 9.53 5.32
N ILE A 46 0.00 9.87 5.75
CA ILE A 46 -1.22 9.54 5.02
C ILE A 46 -1.71 10.84 4.37
N ASP A 47 -2.00 10.77 3.06
CA ASP A 47 -2.47 11.95 2.33
C ASP A 47 -3.84 12.42 2.84
N ALA A 48 -4.16 13.70 2.59
CA ALA A 48 -5.39 14.31 3.10
C ALA A 48 -6.66 13.63 2.57
N ALA A 49 -6.66 13.21 1.29
CA ALA A 49 -7.82 12.54 0.71
C ALA A 49 -8.10 11.20 1.38
N SER A 50 -7.08 10.38 1.59
CA SER A 50 -7.20 9.10 2.29
C SER A 50 -7.65 9.31 3.73
N PHE A 51 -7.05 10.26 4.43
CA PHE A 51 -7.40 10.55 5.83
C PHE A 51 -8.85 11.01 5.96
N SER A 52 -9.32 11.90 5.09
CA SER A 52 -10.71 12.37 5.12
C SER A 52 -11.71 11.25 4.91
N GLN A 53 -11.45 10.37 3.95
CA GLN A 53 -12.32 9.22 3.68
C GLN A 53 -12.37 8.27 4.88
N ILE A 54 -11.22 7.93 5.44
CA ILE A 54 -11.12 7.02 6.58
C ILE A 54 -11.77 7.63 7.82
N LYS A 55 -11.57 8.94 8.04
CA LYS A 55 -12.18 9.65 9.16
C LYS A 55 -13.71 9.62 9.10
N GLN A 56 -14.30 9.75 7.90
CA GLN A 56 -15.73 9.64 7.71
C GLN A 56 -16.23 8.23 8.05
N GLU A 57 -15.57 7.19 7.57
CA GLU A 57 -15.92 5.81 7.86
C GLU A 57 -15.85 5.50 9.36
N ALA A 58 -14.86 6.05 10.04
CA ALA A 58 -14.61 5.81 11.46
C ALA A 58 -15.43 6.74 12.37
N ALA A 59 -16.20 7.69 11.83
CA ALA A 59 -16.95 8.70 12.58
C ALA A 59 -16.07 9.49 13.57
N GLY A 60 -14.81 9.73 13.21
CA GLY A 60 -13.85 10.49 14.01
C GLY A 60 -13.18 9.71 15.14
N ASP A 61 -13.43 8.42 15.28
CA ASP A 61 -12.82 7.58 16.31
C ASP A 61 -11.40 7.19 15.88
N LEU A 62 -10.38 7.67 16.62
CA LEU A 62 -8.97 7.42 16.30
C LEU A 62 -8.59 5.95 16.28
N ALA A 63 -9.15 5.15 17.20
CA ALA A 63 -8.86 3.71 17.24
C ALA A 63 -9.41 3.01 15.98
N ARG A 64 -10.59 3.42 15.51
CA ARG A 64 -11.16 2.88 14.27
C ARG A 64 -10.38 3.34 13.04
N ILE A 65 -9.91 4.58 13.03
CA ILE A 65 -9.05 5.08 11.94
C ILE A 65 -7.82 4.17 11.79
N ALA A 66 -7.13 3.88 12.88
CA ALA A 66 -5.97 3.00 12.88
C ALA A 66 -6.31 1.60 12.37
N SER A 67 -7.43 1.01 12.83
CA SER A 67 -7.89 -0.31 12.39
C SER A 67 -8.18 -0.33 10.88
N ILE A 68 -8.83 0.71 10.35
CA ILE A 68 -9.15 0.80 8.92
C ILE A 68 -7.88 0.87 8.09
N VAL A 69 -6.91 1.71 8.47
CA VAL A 69 -5.64 1.85 7.76
C VAL A 69 -4.88 0.52 7.74
N LEU A 70 -4.74 -0.12 8.88
CA LEU A 70 -4.04 -1.41 8.98
C LEU A 70 -4.74 -2.50 8.19
N GLY A 71 -6.08 -2.51 8.20
CA GLY A 71 -6.86 -3.46 7.42
C GLY A 71 -6.69 -3.29 5.91
N ILE A 72 -6.59 -2.05 5.43
CA ILE A 72 -6.33 -1.76 4.01
C ILE A 72 -4.95 -2.29 3.60
N VAL A 73 -3.93 -2.00 4.39
CA VAL A 73 -2.56 -2.45 4.09
C VAL A 73 -2.47 -3.98 4.13
N GLU A 74 -3.15 -4.63 5.08
CA GLU A 74 -3.16 -6.09 5.18
C GLU A 74 -3.79 -6.74 3.95
N ARG A 75 -4.92 -6.20 3.46
CA ARG A 75 -5.63 -6.77 2.30
C ARG A 75 -4.93 -6.48 0.98
N ARG A 76 -4.37 -5.28 0.82
CA ARG A 76 -3.86 -4.80 -0.47
C ARG A 76 -2.34 -4.75 -0.54
N GLY A 77 -1.65 -4.86 0.58
CA GLY A 77 -0.18 -4.71 0.64
C GLY A 77 0.28 -3.27 0.49
N LYS A 78 -0.64 -2.33 0.35
CA LYS A 78 -0.36 -0.90 0.22
C LYS A 78 -1.55 -0.07 0.68
N HIS A 79 -1.31 1.22 0.91
CA HIS A 79 -2.37 2.21 1.14
C HIS A 79 -2.49 3.10 -0.10
N HIS A 80 -3.65 3.10 -0.74
CA HIS A 80 -3.88 3.86 -1.98
C HIS A 80 -4.40 5.27 -1.70
N ASN A 81 -4.17 6.17 -2.64
CA ASN A 81 -4.79 7.49 -2.65
C ASN A 81 -6.14 7.40 -3.38
N PRO A 82 -7.28 7.70 -2.72
CA PRO A 82 -8.59 7.54 -3.34
C PRO A 82 -8.86 8.53 -4.48
N VAL A 83 -8.11 9.63 -4.55
CA VAL A 83 -8.28 10.63 -5.62
C VAL A 83 -7.52 10.23 -6.88
N THR A 84 -6.26 9.81 -6.74
CA THR A 84 -5.39 9.46 -7.87
C THR A 84 -5.40 7.97 -8.20
N GLY A 85 -5.81 7.13 -7.27
CA GLY A 85 -5.77 5.68 -7.40
C GLY A 85 -4.42 5.05 -7.10
N SER A 86 -3.44 5.86 -6.77
CA SER A 86 -2.07 5.38 -6.50
C SER A 86 -1.90 4.89 -5.08
#